data_692540d721e201731f954bd466011495
#
_entry.id   692540d721e201731f954bd466011495
#
_cell.length_a   1.000
_cell.length_b   1.000
_cell.length_c   1.000
_cell.angle_alpha   90.00
_cell.angle_beta   90.00
_cell.angle_gamma   90.00
#
_symmetry.space_group_name_H-M   'P 1'
#
loop_
_entity.id
_entity.type
_entity.pdbx_description
1 polymer ?
#
loop_
_entity_poly.entity_id
_entity_poly.type
_entity_poly.pdbx_seq_one_letter_code
_entity_poly.pdbx_strand_id
1 'polypeptide(L)'
;APVYPESLRAAGVSGSVLVEFVVDTMGRVESGSERVVQSGHAHFTAAVRAVLPKYRFLPAEAQGNRVRQLVRMPFRFDLGQ
;
A
#
# COMPACT_ATOMS: atom_id res chain seq x y z
N ALA A 1 2.15 -6.75 -6.37
CA ALA A 1 1.01 -6.95 -5.47
C ALA A 1 1.45 -7.60 -4.17
N PRO A 2 0.79 -7.31 -3.05
CA PRO A 2 1.11 -7.98 -1.79
C PRO A 2 0.85 -9.49 -1.87
N VAL A 3 1.63 -10.25 -1.11
CA VAL A 3 1.45 -11.69 -1.04
C VAL A 3 0.28 -11.99 -0.09
N TYR A 4 -0.65 -12.81 -0.54
CA TYR A 4 -1.78 -13.22 0.28
C TYR A 4 -1.27 -14.07 1.45
N PRO A 5 -1.55 -13.67 2.71
CA PRO A 5 -1.10 -14.47 3.85
C PRO A 5 -1.70 -15.87 3.79
N GLU A 6 -0.84 -16.89 3.89
CA GLU A 6 -1.26 -18.28 3.68
C GLU A 6 -2.35 -18.70 4.66
N SER A 7 -2.23 -18.33 5.93
CA SER A 7 -3.21 -18.72 6.94
C SER A 7 -4.58 -18.15 6.64
N LEU A 8 -4.63 -16.92 6.12
CA LEU A 8 -5.91 -16.29 5.79
C LEU A 8 -6.48 -16.86 4.50
N ARG A 9 -5.61 -17.16 3.53
CA ARG A 9 -6.05 -17.79 2.29
C ARG A 9 -6.66 -19.16 2.59
N ALA A 10 -5.98 -19.96 3.41
CA ALA A 10 -6.46 -21.30 3.78
C ALA A 10 -7.78 -21.23 4.54
N ALA A 11 -7.97 -20.18 5.34
CA ALA A 11 -9.20 -20.01 6.12
C ALA A 11 -10.32 -19.35 5.32
N GLY A 12 -10.06 -18.98 4.05
CA GLY A 12 -11.08 -18.35 3.22
C GLY A 12 -11.40 -16.92 3.62
N VAL A 13 -10.43 -16.21 4.22
CA VAL A 13 -10.64 -14.84 4.70
C VAL A 13 -10.16 -13.86 3.65
N SER A 14 -11.04 -13.00 3.18
CA SER A 14 -10.70 -11.89 2.28
C SER A 14 -10.83 -10.56 3.04
N GLY A 15 -10.33 -9.49 2.42
CA GLY A 15 -10.41 -8.18 3.04
C GLY A 15 -9.60 -7.15 2.29
N SER A 16 -9.39 -6.01 2.95
CA SER A 16 -8.64 -4.93 2.33
C SER A 16 -7.89 -4.13 3.39
N VAL A 17 -6.88 -3.40 2.93
CA VAL A 17 -6.12 -2.46 3.76
C VAL A 17 -6.12 -1.13 3.03
N LEU A 18 -6.49 -0.06 3.71
CA LEU A 18 -6.37 1.29 3.20
C LEU A 18 -5.18 1.93 3.87
N VAL A 19 -4.20 2.36 3.08
CA VAL A 19 -2.97 2.93 3.61
C VAL A 19 -2.72 4.29 2.98
N GLU A 20 -2.17 5.20 3.79
CA GLU A 20 -1.77 6.53 3.38
C GLU A 20 -0.25 6.61 3.45
N PHE A 21 0.37 7.27 2.46
CA PHE A 21 1.82 7.42 2.46
C PHE A 21 2.20 8.58 1.56
N VAL A 22 3.45 9.02 1.69
CA VAL A 22 3.98 10.10 0.86
C VAL A 22 4.85 9.50 -0.24
N VAL A 23 4.57 9.91 -1.48
CA VAL A 23 5.44 9.62 -2.62
C VAL A 23 6.37 10.81 -2.80
N ASP A 24 7.68 10.56 -2.80
CA ASP A 24 8.65 11.63 -2.91
C ASP A 24 8.84 12.08 -4.35
N THR A 25 9.71 13.05 -4.55
CA THR A 25 9.94 13.64 -5.89
C THR A 25 10.60 12.68 -6.86
N MET A 26 11.08 11.54 -6.38
CA MET A 26 11.66 10.47 -7.21
C MET A 26 10.67 9.34 -7.49
N GLY A 27 9.44 9.45 -7.00
CA GLY A 27 8.44 8.41 -7.20
C GLY A 27 8.51 7.27 -6.20
N ARG A 28 9.25 7.43 -5.11
CA ARG A 28 9.41 6.39 -4.10
C ARG A 28 8.55 6.69 -2.88
N VAL A 29 8.13 5.63 -2.21
CA VAL A 29 7.42 5.79 -0.94
C VAL A 29 8.42 6.26 0.11
N GLU A 30 8.13 7.40 0.74
CA GLU A 30 9.00 7.95 1.78
C GLU A 30 9.01 7.02 2.99
N SER A 31 10.21 6.65 3.43
CA SER A 31 10.37 5.77 4.58
C SER A 31 9.72 6.37 5.83
N GLY A 32 8.92 5.57 6.51
CA GLY A 32 8.26 6.02 7.74
C GLY A 32 7.03 6.88 7.53
N SER A 33 6.64 7.15 6.28
CA SER A 33 5.46 7.99 6.01
C SER A 33 4.16 7.20 6.00
N GLU A 34 4.21 5.89 5.95
CA GLU A 34 3.00 5.09 5.80
C GLU A 34 2.16 5.10 7.08
N ARG A 35 0.85 5.15 6.89
CA ARG A 35 -0.10 5.11 7.98
C ARG A 35 -1.29 4.26 7.55
N VAL A 36 -1.61 3.25 8.33
CA VAL A 36 -2.76 2.40 8.05
C VAL A 36 -4.01 3.16 8.49
N VAL A 37 -4.89 3.44 7.53
CA VAL A 37 -6.14 4.12 7.79
C VAL A 37 -7.20 3.12 8.24
N GLN A 38 -7.22 1.95 7.58
CA GLN A 38 -8.20 0.91 7.87
C GLN A 38 -7.62 -0.42 7.42
N SER A 39 -7.85 -1.47 8.18
CA SER A 39 -7.37 -2.80 7.83
C SER A 39 -8.34 -3.85 8.31
N GLY A 40 -8.58 -4.85 7.45
CA GLY A 40 -9.44 -5.97 7.80
C GLY A 40 -8.76 -7.02 8.68
N HIS A 41 -7.44 -7.05 8.69
CA HIS A 41 -6.70 -8.04 9.49
C HIS A 41 -5.24 -7.64 9.59
N ALA A 42 -4.64 -7.90 10.76
CA ALA A 42 -3.23 -7.56 10.99
C ALA A 42 -2.29 -8.24 10.00
N HIS A 43 -2.58 -9.46 9.58
CA HIS A 43 -1.75 -10.16 8.60
C HIS A 43 -1.82 -9.50 7.23
N PHE A 44 -2.97 -8.94 6.84
CA PHE A 44 -3.07 -8.17 5.60
C PHE A 44 -2.22 -6.89 5.70
N THR A 45 -2.25 -6.23 6.85
CA THR A 45 -1.41 -5.05 7.08
C THR A 45 0.07 -5.39 6.91
N ALA A 46 0.51 -6.50 7.50
CA ALA A 46 1.91 -6.92 7.39
C ALA A 46 2.29 -7.22 5.94
N ALA A 47 1.40 -7.85 5.17
CA ALA A 47 1.66 -8.16 3.78
C ALA A 47 1.81 -6.88 2.94
N VAL A 48 1.01 -5.87 3.21
CA VAL A 48 1.10 -4.58 2.51
C VAL A 48 2.40 -3.88 2.88
N ARG A 49 2.74 -3.83 4.17
CA ARG A 49 3.98 -3.20 4.62
C ARG A 49 5.22 -3.83 4.03
N ALA A 50 5.17 -5.13 3.76
CA ALA A 50 6.31 -5.84 3.20
C ALA A 50 6.63 -5.40 1.77
N VAL A 51 5.62 -5.02 0.98
CA VAL A 51 5.81 -4.69 -0.43
C VAL A 51 5.79 -3.19 -0.71
N LEU A 52 5.17 -2.40 0.16
CA LEU A 52 4.99 -0.97 -0.10
C LEU A 52 6.30 -0.24 -0.42
N PRO A 53 7.42 -0.48 0.29
CA PRO A 53 8.68 0.19 -0.03
C PRO A 53 9.21 -0.12 -1.42
N LYS A 54 8.74 -1.18 -2.05
CA LYS A 54 9.20 -1.58 -3.39
C LYS A 54 8.40 -0.94 -4.50
N TYR A 55 7.30 -0.27 -4.19
CA TYR A 55 6.47 0.37 -5.20
C TYR A 55 7.18 1.59 -5.78
N ARG A 56 6.92 1.84 -7.06
CA ARG A 56 7.43 3.00 -7.76
C ARG A 56 6.28 3.69 -8.45
N PHE A 57 6.25 5.01 -8.36
CA PHE A 57 5.18 5.83 -8.91
C PHE A 57 5.78 6.88 -9.82
N LEU A 58 4.95 7.43 -10.70
CA LEU A 58 5.30 8.64 -11.39
C LEU A 58 5.18 9.78 -10.39
N PRO A 59 6.25 10.59 -10.22
CA PRO A 59 6.17 11.71 -9.29
C PRO A 59 5.12 12.72 -9.72
N ALA A 60 4.44 13.30 -8.75
CA ALA A 60 3.50 14.37 -9.00
C ALA A 60 4.26 15.62 -9.44
N GLU A 61 3.59 16.45 -10.23
CA GLU A 61 4.17 17.71 -10.69
C GLU A 61 3.21 18.86 -10.41
N ALA A 62 3.77 19.98 -10.02
CA ALA A 62 3.01 21.22 -9.85
C ALA A 62 3.82 22.35 -10.49
N GLN A 63 3.22 23.04 -11.46
CA GLN A 63 3.85 24.15 -12.14
C GLN A 63 5.22 23.79 -12.73
N GLY A 64 5.31 22.58 -13.30
CA GLY A 64 6.52 22.12 -13.95
C GLY A 64 7.57 21.54 -13.01
N ASN A 65 7.32 21.50 -11.71
CA ASN A 65 8.25 20.95 -10.74
C ASN A 65 7.72 19.70 -10.10
N ARG A 66 8.60 18.73 -9.85
CA ARG A 66 8.23 17.52 -9.13
C ARG A 66 8.01 17.85 -7.67
N VAL A 67 6.94 17.34 -7.12
CA VAL A 67 6.55 17.60 -5.72
C VAL A 67 6.24 16.30 -5.00
N ARG A 68 6.37 16.33 -3.67
CA ARG A 68 5.90 15.24 -2.84
C ARG A 68 4.39 15.22 -2.87
N GLN A 69 3.82 14.02 -2.74
CA GLN A 69 2.37 13.87 -2.80
C GLN A 69 1.91 12.88 -1.75
N LEU A 70 0.85 13.25 -1.03
CA LEU A 70 0.17 12.33 -0.14
C LEU A 70 -0.76 11.45 -0.97
N VAL A 71 -0.63 10.13 -0.81
CA VAL A 71 -1.40 9.16 -1.56
C VAL A 71 -2.18 8.28 -0.58
N ARG A 72 -3.41 7.98 -0.92
CA ARG A 72 -4.23 7.03 -0.17
C ARG A 72 -4.57 5.89 -1.11
N MET A 73 -4.23 4.67 -0.73
CA MET A 73 -4.31 3.54 -1.65
C MET A 73 -4.92 2.32 -0.97
N PRO A 74 -5.96 1.73 -1.57
CA PRO A 74 -6.51 0.48 -1.05
C PRO A 74 -5.79 -0.71 -1.66
N PHE A 75 -5.57 -1.73 -0.82
CA PHE A 75 -5.05 -3.02 -1.25
C PHE A 75 -6.11 -4.07 -0.95
N ARG A 76 -6.53 -4.81 -1.96
CA ARG A 76 -7.59 -5.81 -1.80
C ARG A 76 -6.99 -7.20 -1.83
N PHE A 77 -7.49 -8.04 -0.91
CA PHE A 77 -7.13 -9.45 -0.84
C PHE A 77 -8.39 -10.24 -1.13
N ASP A 78 -8.53 -10.68 -2.37
CA ASP A 78 -9.68 -11.45 -2.81
C ASP A 78 -9.28 -12.89 -3.06
N LEU A 79 -10.24 -13.80 -2.89
CA LEU A 79 -9.97 -15.23 -3.05
C LEU A 79 -10.15 -15.70 -4.49
N GLY A 80 -10.12 -14.77 -5.42
CA GLY A 80 -10.02 -15.12 -6.83
C GLY A 80 -11.27 -15.74 -7.42
N GLN A 81 -12.23 -14.99 -7.69
CA GLN A 81 -13.42 -15.48 -8.36
C GLN A 81 -13.59 -14.92 -9.74
#